data_55c961a3b53ca074b11e994fd2f608ab
#
_entry.id   55c961a3b53ca074b11e994fd2f608ab
#
_cell.length_a   1.000
_cell.length_b   1.000
_cell.length_c   1.000
_cell.angle_alpha   90.00
_cell.angle_beta   90.00
_cell.angle_gamma   90.00
#
_symmetry.space_group_name_H-M   'P 1'
#
loop_
_entity.id
_entity.type
_entity.pdbx_description
1 polymer ?
#
loop_
_entity_poly.entity_id
_entity_poly.type
_entity_poly.pdbx_seq_one_letter_code
_entity_poly.pdbx_strand_id
1 'polypeptide(L)'
;MKRHGLLALGYVLLAASIAQAQAPAAPAGGGQRAGGPPPMSNLQIFPKDTPREQVLATMQAFTQSLGVQCNYCHVQEGRGGRNDMAADEKPTKKAARGMMLLAREINAKMPEAVGKGADATTRVGCATCHRGVPIPKQITDIMTDSASTGGTTAGLAKFKELREKFYGGQSYDFSEVTMITMAQRANTANKYDDALVYLNANLEYFPKSARTYSSIGQMKNAKGDKAGAIAALEKAVELDPNNAGTKAALENVKK
;
A
#
# COMPACT_ATOMS: atom_id res chain seq x y z
N MET A 1 44.90 -56.12 27.14
CA MET A 1 44.64 -55.62 28.50
C MET A 1 44.49 -54.09 28.48
N LYS A 2 43.30 -53.56 28.48
CA LYS A 2 42.98 -52.15 28.84
C LYS A 2 41.50 -52.08 29.24
N ARG A 3 41.30 -51.70 30.49
CA ARG A 3 40.03 -51.69 31.21
C ARG A 3 39.17 -50.51 30.73
N HIS A 4 37.89 -50.73 30.46
CA HIS A 4 36.88 -49.72 30.22
C HIS A 4 36.23 -49.34 31.56
N GLY A 5 36.39 -48.07 31.97
CA GLY A 5 35.68 -47.53 33.12
C GLY A 5 34.32 -47.00 32.69
N LEU A 6 33.23 -47.55 33.22
CA LEU A 6 31.88 -46.98 33.13
C LEU A 6 31.77 -45.83 34.15
N LEU A 7 31.46 -44.64 33.65
CA LEU A 7 31.00 -43.51 34.44
C LEU A 7 29.46 -43.52 34.42
N ALA A 8 28.88 -43.83 35.56
CA ALA A 8 27.42 -43.70 35.78
C ALA A 8 27.10 -42.23 36.11
N LEU A 9 26.37 -41.55 35.21
CA LEU A 9 25.77 -40.23 35.48
C LEU A 9 24.44 -40.43 36.20
N GLY A 10 24.39 -40.04 37.48
CA GLY A 10 23.16 -40.00 38.26
C GLY A 10 22.29 -38.82 37.84
N TYR A 11 21.09 -39.09 37.39
CA TYR A 11 20.06 -38.08 37.18
C TYR A 11 19.39 -37.73 38.51
N VAL A 12 19.62 -36.50 38.98
CA VAL A 12 18.87 -35.91 40.10
C VAL A 12 17.60 -35.32 39.53
N LEU A 13 16.45 -35.95 39.76
CA LEU A 13 15.13 -35.41 39.46
C LEU A 13 14.79 -34.33 40.51
N LEU A 14 14.93 -33.05 40.14
CA LEU A 14 14.33 -31.94 40.87
C LEU A 14 12.82 -31.89 40.53
N ALA A 15 11.98 -32.29 41.47
CA ALA A 15 10.55 -32.05 41.41
C ALA A 15 10.26 -30.56 41.66
N ALA A 16 10.04 -29.77 40.60
CA ALA A 16 9.58 -28.40 40.74
C ALA A 16 8.08 -28.42 40.99
N SER A 17 7.64 -28.09 42.20
CA SER A 17 6.26 -27.87 42.57
C SER A 17 5.75 -26.59 41.87
N ILE A 18 4.92 -26.76 40.85
CA ILE A 18 4.23 -25.62 40.20
C ILE A 18 3.10 -25.19 41.15
N ALA A 19 3.29 -24.11 41.87
CA ALA A 19 2.22 -23.42 42.56
C ALA A 19 1.27 -22.82 41.51
N GLN A 20 0.07 -23.39 41.37
CA GLN A 20 -0.97 -22.81 40.59
C GLN A 20 -1.46 -21.53 41.27
N ALA A 21 -1.07 -20.38 40.75
CA ALA A 21 -1.65 -19.12 41.13
C ALA A 21 -3.10 -19.12 40.62
N GLN A 22 -4.06 -19.25 41.52
CA GLN A 22 -5.47 -19.02 41.22
C GLN A 22 -5.66 -17.55 40.80
N ALA A 23 -6.10 -17.32 39.56
CA ALA A 23 -6.53 -16.00 39.11
C ALA A 23 -7.67 -15.49 40.02
N PRO A 24 -7.67 -14.20 40.38
CA PRO A 24 -8.77 -13.64 41.17
C PRO A 24 -10.08 -13.80 40.39
N ALA A 25 -11.12 -14.31 41.09
CA ALA A 25 -12.45 -14.44 40.54
C ALA A 25 -12.93 -13.05 40.07
N ALA A 26 -13.35 -12.96 38.80
CA ALA A 26 -13.98 -11.78 38.27
C ALA A 26 -15.22 -11.46 39.06
N PRO A 27 -15.54 -10.16 39.34
CA PRO A 27 -16.73 -9.80 40.10
C PRO A 27 -17.97 -10.25 39.30
N ALA A 28 -18.74 -11.14 39.89
CA ALA A 28 -20.09 -11.51 39.45
C ALA A 28 -21.02 -10.31 39.69
N GLY A 29 -21.31 -9.55 38.62
CA GLY A 29 -22.14 -8.37 38.74
C GLY A 29 -22.32 -7.61 37.43
N GLY A 30 -22.52 -8.31 36.33
CA GLY A 30 -23.02 -7.73 35.09
C GLY A 30 -24.33 -8.42 34.75
N GLY A 31 -25.46 -7.79 35.04
CA GLY A 31 -26.77 -8.28 34.67
C GLY A 31 -26.78 -8.65 33.19
N GLN A 32 -26.96 -9.93 32.87
CA GLN A 32 -27.28 -10.38 31.54
C GLN A 32 -28.54 -9.66 31.08
N ARG A 33 -28.39 -8.69 30.20
CA ARG A 33 -29.55 -8.18 29.46
C ARG A 33 -30.15 -9.36 28.72
N ALA A 34 -31.31 -9.82 29.19
CA ALA A 34 -32.11 -10.86 28.52
C ALA A 34 -32.67 -10.27 27.22
N GLY A 35 -31.88 -10.33 26.18
CA GLY A 35 -32.19 -9.88 24.82
C GLY A 35 -30.90 -9.88 24.04
N GLY A 36 -30.83 -10.69 22.97
CA GLY A 36 -29.71 -10.66 22.02
C GLY A 36 -29.48 -9.25 21.47
N PRO A 37 -28.36 -8.98 20.81
CA PRO A 37 -28.11 -7.68 20.21
C PRO A 37 -29.29 -7.30 19.29
N PRO A 38 -29.70 -6.01 19.26
CA PRO A 38 -30.83 -5.58 18.45
C PRO A 38 -30.62 -5.98 16.98
N PRO A 39 -31.72 -6.30 16.25
CA PRO A 39 -31.63 -6.66 14.84
C PRO A 39 -30.92 -5.56 14.06
N MET A 40 -30.14 -5.95 13.03
CA MET A 40 -29.49 -4.99 12.15
C MET A 40 -30.55 -4.28 11.31
N SER A 41 -30.53 -2.96 11.35
CA SER A 41 -31.40 -2.12 10.53
C SER A 41 -30.63 -1.47 9.40
N ASN A 42 -31.36 -1.02 8.37
CA ASN A 42 -30.79 -0.31 7.20
C ASN A 42 -29.81 -1.13 6.34
N LEU A 43 -30.04 -2.45 6.23
CA LEU A 43 -29.32 -3.31 5.30
C LEU A 43 -29.86 -3.08 3.88
N GLN A 44 -29.18 -2.24 3.07
CA GLN A 44 -29.62 -1.89 1.70
C GLN A 44 -28.98 -2.78 0.64
N ILE A 45 -27.78 -3.31 0.90
CA ILE A 45 -27.02 -4.14 -0.05
C ILE A 45 -27.05 -5.63 0.32
N PHE A 46 -27.13 -5.91 1.61
CA PHE A 46 -27.29 -7.26 2.10
C PHE A 46 -28.76 -7.65 2.16
N PRO A 47 -29.12 -8.93 1.95
CA PRO A 47 -30.43 -9.46 2.32
C PRO A 47 -30.76 -9.10 3.78
N LYS A 48 -32.05 -8.89 4.07
CA LYS A 48 -32.47 -8.44 5.43
C LYS A 48 -32.22 -9.49 6.52
N ASP A 49 -32.16 -10.75 6.13
CA ASP A 49 -31.91 -11.93 6.95
C ASP A 49 -30.43 -12.33 7.04
N THR A 50 -29.53 -11.50 6.47
CA THR A 50 -28.09 -11.78 6.53
C THR A 50 -27.62 -11.89 7.99
N PRO A 51 -26.95 -12.99 8.37
CA PRO A 51 -26.41 -13.17 9.71
C PRO A 51 -25.51 -12.01 10.13
N ARG A 52 -25.65 -11.55 11.38
CA ARG A 52 -24.91 -10.42 11.92
C ARG A 52 -23.39 -10.58 11.79
N GLU A 53 -22.87 -11.76 12.07
CA GLU A 53 -21.45 -12.09 11.95
C GLU A 53 -20.94 -11.93 10.53
N GLN A 54 -21.72 -12.27 9.51
CA GLN A 54 -21.35 -12.10 8.10
C GLN A 54 -21.26 -10.62 7.71
N VAL A 55 -22.18 -9.78 8.18
CA VAL A 55 -22.14 -8.34 7.97
C VAL A 55 -20.91 -7.75 8.66
N LEU A 56 -20.65 -8.11 9.93
CA LEU A 56 -19.50 -7.64 10.68
C LEU A 56 -18.17 -8.06 10.04
N ALA A 57 -18.05 -9.29 9.57
CA ALA A 57 -16.87 -9.78 8.85
C ALA A 57 -16.63 -8.95 7.58
N THR A 58 -17.68 -8.61 6.84
CA THR A 58 -17.58 -7.75 5.66
C THR A 58 -17.13 -6.33 6.04
N MET A 59 -17.65 -5.76 7.12
CA MET A 59 -17.22 -4.43 7.60
C MET A 59 -15.75 -4.43 8.05
N GLN A 60 -15.29 -5.51 8.70
CA GLN A 60 -13.88 -5.68 9.06
C GLN A 60 -12.99 -5.78 7.81
N ALA A 61 -13.42 -6.54 6.80
CA ALA A 61 -12.71 -6.61 5.53
C ALA A 61 -12.60 -5.22 4.84
N PHE A 62 -13.62 -4.37 4.97
CA PHE A 62 -13.56 -2.99 4.46
C PHE A 62 -12.53 -2.15 5.22
N THR A 63 -12.52 -2.19 6.56
CA THR A 63 -11.53 -1.42 7.33
C THR A 63 -10.10 -1.81 6.97
N GLN A 64 -9.84 -3.09 6.75
CA GLN A 64 -8.53 -3.59 6.31
C GLN A 64 -8.21 -3.15 4.87
N SER A 65 -9.15 -3.32 3.95
CA SER A 65 -8.95 -3.00 2.53
C SER A 65 -8.76 -1.51 2.26
N LEU A 66 -9.38 -0.64 3.07
CA LEU A 66 -9.33 0.81 2.93
C LEU A 66 -8.35 1.49 3.91
N GLY A 67 -7.84 0.77 4.91
CA GLY A 67 -6.97 1.35 5.94
C GLY A 67 -7.69 2.39 6.83
N VAL A 68 -8.98 2.19 7.09
CA VAL A 68 -9.82 3.14 7.85
C VAL A 68 -10.44 2.50 9.09
N GLN A 69 -10.99 3.31 9.98
CA GLN A 69 -11.76 2.89 11.15
C GLN A 69 -13.27 2.91 10.85
N CYS A 70 -14.07 2.26 11.71
CA CYS A 70 -15.53 2.18 11.55
C CYS A 70 -16.21 3.56 11.45
N ASN A 71 -15.67 4.54 12.16
CA ASN A 71 -16.17 5.92 12.15
C ASN A 71 -15.94 6.66 10.81
N TYR A 72 -15.16 6.11 9.90
CA TYR A 72 -15.02 6.67 8.54
C TYR A 72 -16.34 6.60 7.77
N CYS A 73 -17.09 5.50 7.93
CA CYS A 73 -18.37 5.27 7.24
C CYS A 73 -19.60 5.38 8.17
N HIS A 74 -19.44 5.20 9.48
CA HIS A 74 -20.54 5.18 10.45
C HIS A 74 -20.45 6.34 11.43
N VAL A 75 -21.62 6.75 11.96
CA VAL A 75 -21.66 7.78 12.99
C VAL A 75 -21.16 7.21 14.30
N GLN A 76 -19.97 7.63 14.73
CA GLN A 76 -19.36 7.30 16.01
C GLN A 76 -18.66 8.57 16.54
N GLU A 77 -19.21 9.18 17.58
CA GLU A 77 -18.76 10.47 18.10
C GLU A 77 -17.85 10.34 19.35
N GLY A 78 -17.25 9.17 19.54
CA GLY A 78 -16.36 8.92 20.65
C GLY A 78 -17.07 8.51 21.94
N ARG A 79 -16.38 8.62 23.09
CA ARG A 79 -16.89 8.15 24.38
C ARG A 79 -18.05 9.02 24.87
N GLY A 80 -19.25 8.43 24.95
CA GLY A 80 -20.47 9.12 25.39
C GLY A 80 -21.22 9.89 24.30
N GLY A 81 -20.70 9.97 23.09
CA GLY A 81 -21.38 10.55 21.95
C GLY A 81 -22.28 9.57 21.20
N ARG A 82 -22.92 10.05 20.13
CA ARG A 82 -23.85 9.28 19.30
C ARG A 82 -23.11 8.12 18.63
N ASN A 83 -23.67 6.92 18.72
CA ASN A 83 -23.20 5.74 18.03
C ASN A 83 -24.35 5.13 17.24
N ASP A 84 -24.42 5.45 15.93
CA ASP A 84 -25.50 5.03 15.04
C ASP A 84 -24.91 4.40 13.76
N MET A 85 -24.80 3.07 13.78
CA MET A 85 -24.31 2.30 12.64
C MET A 85 -25.30 2.27 11.48
N ALA A 86 -26.58 2.56 11.72
CA ALA A 86 -27.65 2.55 10.71
C ALA A 86 -27.74 3.88 9.96
N ALA A 87 -27.34 4.99 10.55
CA ALA A 87 -27.44 6.33 9.96
C ALA A 87 -26.73 6.42 8.61
N ASP A 88 -27.31 7.16 7.67
CA ASP A 88 -26.80 7.38 6.31
C ASP A 88 -26.27 8.81 6.09
N GLU A 89 -25.93 9.51 7.16
CA GLU A 89 -25.43 10.88 7.10
C GLU A 89 -24.07 10.98 6.38
N LYS A 90 -23.22 9.95 6.51
CA LYS A 90 -21.87 9.98 5.95
C LYS A 90 -21.87 9.64 4.46
N PRO A 91 -21.36 10.52 3.60
CA PRO A 91 -21.25 10.25 2.17
C PRO A 91 -20.36 9.05 1.85
N THR A 92 -19.36 8.77 2.68
CA THR A 92 -18.47 7.60 2.57
C THR A 92 -19.22 6.27 2.70
N LYS A 93 -20.27 6.20 3.53
CA LYS A 93 -21.14 5.01 3.63
C LYS A 93 -21.95 4.80 2.35
N LYS A 94 -22.46 5.87 1.75
CA LYS A 94 -23.17 5.80 0.45
C LYS A 94 -22.22 5.38 -0.66
N ALA A 95 -21.01 5.95 -0.70
CA ALA A 95 -19.98 5.57 -1.66
C ALA A 95 -19.61 4.07 -1.53
N ALA A 96 -19.43 3.57 -0.30
CA ALA A 96 -19.13 2.15 -0.07
C ALA A 96 -20.22 1.23 -0.62
N ARG A 97 -21.49 1.57 -0.46
CA ARG A 97 -22.61 0.81 -1.06
C ARG A 97 -22.53 0.80 -2.59
N GLY A 98 -22.29 1.96 -3.21
CA GLY A 98 -22.09 2.05 -4.66
C GLY A 98 -20.93 1.18 -5.15
N MET A 99 -19.80 1.21 -4.42
CA MET A 99 -18.62 0.38 -4.74
C MET A 99 -18.88 -1.11 -4.57
N MET A 100 -19.71 -1.53 -3.60
CA MET A 100 -20.14 -2.94 -3.48
C MET A 100 -20.93 -3.40 -4.70
N LEU A 101 -21.84 -2.58 -5.21
CA LEU A 101 -22.62 -2.89 -6.42
C LEU A 101 -21.71 -2.93 -7.65
N LEU A 102 -20.82 -1.97 -7.80
CA LEU A 102 -19.85 -1.94 -8.90
C LEU A 102 -18.95 -3.18 -8.90
N ALA A 103 -18.41 -3.58 -7.74
CA ALA A 103 -17.59 -4.78 -7.64
C ALA A 103 -18.37 -6.07 -8.01
N ARG A 104 -19.67 -6.15 -7.66
CA ARG A 104 -20.54 -7.24 -8.09
C ARG A 104 -20.71 -7.27 -9.60
N GLU A 105 -20.96 -6.10 -10.22
CA GLU A 105 -21.10 -5.97 -11.67
C GLU A 105 -19.82 -6.37 -12.41
N ILE A 106 -18.66 -5.88 -11.96
CA ILE A 106 -17.36 -6.28 -12.52
C ILE A 106 -17.20 -7.80 -12.46
N ASN A 107 -17.44 -8.41 -11.30
CA ASN A 107 -17.30 -9.85 -11.13
C ASN A 107 -18.30 -10.66 -11.95
N ALA A 108 -19.48 -10.13 -12.23
CA ALA A 108 -20.46 -10.78 -13.09
C ALA A 108 -20.04 -10.77 -14.58
N LYS A 109 -19.40 -9.68 -15.03
CA LYS A 109 -18.93 -9.53 -16.42
C LYS A 109 -17.53 -10.12 -16.68
N MET A 110 -16.74 -10.31 -15.63
CA MET A 110 -15.33 -10.73 -15.75
C MET A 110 -15.16 -12.06 -16.52
N PRO A 111 -15.95 -13.12 -16.27
CA PRO A 111 -15.80 -14.40 -16.99
C PRO A 111 -15.92 -14.24 -18.50
N GLU A 112 -16.93 -13.53 -18.97
CA GLU A 112 -17.13 -13.22 -20.38
C GLU A 112 -15.98 -12.38 -20.94
N ALA A 113 -15.61 -11.31 -20.26
CA ALA A 113 -14.57 -10.37 -20.71
C ALA A 113 -13.19 -11.05 -20.88
N VAL A 114 -12.86 -12.05 -20.06
CA VAL A 114 -11.58 -12.76 -20.13
C VAL A 114 -11.68 -14.12 -20.85
N GLY A 115 -12.85 -14.50 -21.33
CA GLY A 115 -13.07 -15.78 -22.04
C GLY A 115 -12.85 -17.02 -21.17
N LYS A 116 -13.12 -16.97 -19.86
CA LYS A 116 -12.94 -18.07 -18.90
C LYS A 116 -14.21 -18.31 -18.11
N GLY A 117 -14.38 -19.56 -17.62
CA GLY A 117 -15.47 -19.87 -16.70
C GLY A 117 -15.37 -19.11 -15.38
N ALA A 118 -16.49 -18.93 -14.69
CA ALA A 118 -16.58 -18.18 -13.43
C ALA A 118 -15.59 -18.71 -12.35
N ASP A 119 -15.42 -20.02 -12.26
CA ASP A 119 -14.52 -20.65 -11.28
C ASP A 119 -13.04 -20.47 -11.62
N ALA A 120 -12.70 -20.21 -12.89
CA ALA A 120 -11.34 -19.94 -13.37
C ALA A 120 -11.00 -18.44 -13.42
N THR A 121 -11.90 -17.59 -12.97
CA THR A 121 -11.76 -16.14 -13.03
C THR A 121 -11.47 -15.56 -11.65
N THR A 122 -10.39 -14.77 -11.55
CA THR A 122 -10.07 -14.05 -10.31
C THR A 122 -11.14 -13.01 -10.00
N ARG A 123 -11.65 -13.04 -8.76
CA ARG A 123 -12.65 -12.08 -8.31
C ARG A 123 -12.01 -10.78 -7.83
N VAL A 124 -12.60 -9.67 -8.23
CA VAL A 124 -12.25 -8.34 -7.75
C VAL A 124 -12.89 -8.11 -6.38
N GLY A 125 -12.08 -7.74 -5.41
CA GLY A 125 -12.52 -7.31 -4.08
C GLY A 125 -12.07 -5.88 -3.79
N CYS A 126 -12.44 -5.34 -2.62
CA CYS A 126 -12.05 -3.97 -2.24
C CYS A 126 -10.53 -3.78 -2.22
N ALA A 127 -9.79 -4.76 -1.66
CA ALA A 127 -8.34 -4.73 -1.59
C ALA A 127 -7.64 -4.74 -2.96
N THR A 128 -8.30 -5.25 -4.01
CA THR A 128 -7.75 -5.27 -5.38
C THR A 128 -7.39 -3.87 -5.88
N CYS A 129 -8.22 -2.89 -5.56
CA CYS A 129 -8.01 -1.49 -5.94
C CYS A 129 -7.47 -0.64 -4.78
N HIS A 130 -8.02 -0.80 -3.57
CA HIS A 130 -7.73 0.10 -2.45
C HIS A 130 -6.39 -0.16 -1.75
N ARG A 131 -6.00 -1.42 -1.56
CA ARG A 131 -4.68 -1.79 -1.00
C ARG A 131 -4.28 -1.03 0.27
N GLY A 132 -5.22 -0.82 1.19
CA GLY A 132 -5.01 -0.11 2.45
C GLY A 132 -5.16 1.41 2.39
N VAL A 133 -5.76 1.96 1.33
CA VAL A 133 -6.05 3.40 1.21
C VAL A 133 -7.51 3.64 0.81
N PRO A 134 -8.18 4.66 1.38
CA PRO A 134 -9.60 4.92 1.12
C PRO A 134 -9.87 5.43 -0.31
N ILE A 135 -8.89 6.05 -0.94
CA ILE A 135 -8.94 6.54 -2.33
C ILE A 135 -7.75 5.95 -3.07
N PRO A 136 -7.98 4.96 -3.98
CA PRO A 136 -6.92 4.32 -4.74
C PRO A 136 -6.42 5.26 -5.85
N LYS A 137 -5.31 5.95 -5.59
CA LYS A 137 -4.67 6.88 -6.51
C LYS A 137 -3.22 6.49 -6.73
N GLN A 138 -2.70 6.65 -7.93
CA GLN A 138 -1.27 6.43 -8.20
C GLN A 138 -0.43 7.46 -7.42
N ILE A 139 0.70 7.03 -6.87
CA ILE A 139 1.60 7.94 -6.13
C ILE A 139 2.06 9.11 -7.01
N THR A 140 2.33 8.84 -8.30
CA THR A 140 2.73 9.87 -9.28
C THR A 140 1.65 10.92 -9.50
N ASP A 141 0.36 10.56 -9.40
CA ASP A 141 -0.73 11.52 -9.53
C ASP A 141 -0.86 12.38 -8.27
N ILE A 142 -0.72 11.76 -7.10
CA ILE A 142 -0.70 12.49 -5.82
C ILE A 142 0.47 13.49 -5.78
N MET A 143 1.65 13.07 -6.24
CA MET A 143 2.82 13.95 -6.35
C MET A 143 2.59 15.08 -7.35
N THR A 144 1.96 14.78 -8.51
CA THR A 144 1.63 15.78 -9.53
C THR A 144 0.65 16.82 -9.00
N ASP A 145 -0.41 16.38 -8.29
CA ASP A 145 -1.37 17.30 -7.65
C ASP A 145 -0.67 18.23 -6.65
N SER A 146 0.22 17.69 -5.82
CA SER A 146 1.02 18.49 -4.88
C SER A 146 1.96 19.44 -5.59
N ALA A 147 2.62 18.99 -6.66
CA ALA A 147 3.52 19.82 -7.45
C ALA A 147 2.80 20.91 -8.23
N SER A 148 1.52 20.74 -8.56
CA SER A 148 0.74 21.77 -9.26
C SER A 148 0.55 23.04 -8.44
N THR A 149 0.59 22.94 -7.12
CA THR A 149 0.40 24.07 -6.18
C THR A 149 1.70 24.58 -5.56
N GLY A 150 2.68 23.71 -5.34
CA GLY A 150 3.92 24.05 -4.62
C GLY A 150 5.20 23.62 -5.34
N GLY A 151 5.15 23.33 -6.64
CA GLY A 151 6.30 22.94 -7.44
C GLY A 151 6.87 21.56 -7.09
N THR A 152 8.03 21.23 -7.65
CA THR A 152 8.73 19.96 -7.42
C THR A 152 9.01 19.70 -5.94
N THR A 153 9.29 20.73 -5.15
CA THR A 153 9.52 20.62 -3.71
C THR A 153 8.31 20.03 -2.98
N ALA A 154 7.10 20.50 -3.30
CA ALA A 154 5.87 19.95 -2.70
C ALA A 154 5.59 18.52 -3.16
N GLY A 155 5.87 18.20 -4.43
CA GLY A 155 5.76 16.83 -4.95
C GLY A 155 6.71 15.87 -4.23
N LEU A 156 7.96 16.25 -4.01
CA LEU A 156 8.95 15.45 -3.25
C LEU A 156 8.60 15.34 -1.76
N ALA A 157 8.13 16.42 -1.13
CA ALA A 157 7.66 16.37 0.24
C ALA A 157 6.50 15.36 0.40
N LYS A 158 5.58 15.34 -0.55
CA LYS A 158 4.46 14.38 -0.57
C LYS A 158 4.95 12.94 -0.76
N PHE A 159 5.92 12.70 -1.63
CA PHE A 159 6.54 11.37 -1.75
C PHE A 159 7.14 10.90 -0.43
N LYS A 160 7.90 11.77 0.25
CA LYS A 160 8.54 11.45 1.53
C LYS A 160 7.50 11.11 2.60
N GLU A 161 6.45 11.94 2.75
CA GLU A 161 5.33 11.70 3.67
C GLU A 161 4.68 10.33 3.42
N LEU A 162 4.37 10.03 2.15
CA LEU A 162 3.74 8.75 1.79
C LEU A 162 4.69 7.56 2.02
N ARG A 163 5.98 7.74 1.75
CA ARG A 163 6.99 6.71 1.97
C ARG A 163 7.15 6.39 3.46
N GLU A 164 7.21 7.40 4.33
CA GLU A 164 7.27 7.22 5.78
C GLU A 164 6.07 6.40 6.31
N LYS A 165 4.90 6.62 5.73
CA LYS A 165 3.66 5.99 6.19
C LYS A 165 3.40 4.62 5.58
N PHE A 166 3.77 4.38 4.32
CA PHE A 166 3.31 3.23 3.54
C PHE A 166 4.43 2.37 2.96
N TYR A 167 5.72 2.70 3.21
CA TYR A 167 6.83 1.90 2.67
C TYR A 167 6.81 0.48 3.23
N GLY A 168 7.04 -0.50 2.35
CA GLY A 168 6.93 -1.93 2.69
C GLY A 168 5.50 -2.50 2.56
N GLY A 169 4.48 -1.63 2.38
CA GLY A 169 3.12 -2.04 2.03
C GLY A 169 2.90 -2.11 0.52
N GLN A 170 1.66 -2.39 0.14
CA GLN A 170 1.26 -2.51 -1.29
C GLN A 170 0.46 -1.30 -1.79
N SER A 171 0.30 -0.26 -0.97
CA SER A 171 -0.54 0.90 -1.29
C SER A 171 0.01 1.71 -2.46
N TYR A 172 1.33 1.92 -2.47
CA TYR A 172 2.01 2.74 -3.46
C TYR A 172 3.31 2.10 -3.95
N ASP A 173 3.72 2.45 -5.16
CA ASP A 173 5.02 2.07 -5.73
C ASP A 173 6.10 3.07 -5.28
N PHE A 174 7.03 2.62 -4.45
CA PHE A 174 8.20 3.38 -4.00
C PHE A 174 9.50 2.93 -4.67
N SER A 175 9.40 2.24 -5.81
CA SER A 175 10.57 1.88 -6.63
C SER A 175 11.15 3.10 -7.36
N GLU A 176 12.33 2.91 -7.95
CA GLU A 176 12.97 3.94 -8.79
C GLU A 176 12.08 4.47 -9.92
N VAL A 177 11.09 3.66 -10.37
CA VAL A 177 10.20 4.01 -11.48
C VAL A 177 9.34 5.23 -11.17
N THR A 178 8.94 5.42 -9.92
CA THR A 178 8.10 6.54 -9.51
C THR A 178 8.75 7.90 -9.83
N MET A 179 9.99 8.11 -9.40
CA MET A 179 10.70 9.38 -9.66
C MET A 179 11.09 9.53 -11.13
N ILE A 180 11.43 8.44 -11.81
CA ILE A 180 11.70 8.44 -13.25
C ILE A 180 10.42 8.87 -14.01
N THR A 181 9.25 8.37 -13.61
CA THR A 181 7.96 8.76 -14.20
C THR A 181 7.67 10.25 -13.98
N MET A 182 7.93 10.78 -12.78
CA MET A 182 7.78 12.21 -12.50
C MET A 182 8.72 13.05 -13.37
N ALA A 183 9.96 12.62 -13.54
CA ALA A 183 10.92 13.28 -14.43
C ALA A 183 10.47 13.24 -15.89
N GLN A 184 9.91 12.14 -16.35
CA GLN A 184 9.35 12.02 -17.71
C GLN A 184 8.16 12.96 -17.92
N ARG A 185 7.26 13.10 -16.94
CA ARG A 185 6.15 14.07 -16.99
C ARG A 185 6.67 15.51 -17.09
N ALA A 186 7.70 15.85 -16.30
CA ALA A 186 8.35 17.15 -16.36
C ALA A 186 9.03 17.40 -17.72
N ASN A 187 9.72 16.39 -18.26
CA ASN A 187 10.35 16.43 -19.59
C ASN A 187 9.31 16.70 -20.69
N THR A 188 8.17 16.00 -20.67
CA THR A 188 7.10 16.21 -21.65
C THR A 188 6.55 17.65 -21.60
N ALA A 189 6.64 18.31 -20.44
CA ALA A 189 6.30 19.71 -20.24
C ALA A 189 7.48 20.68 -20.53
N ASN A 190 8.60 20.19 -21.06
CA ASN A 190 9.85 20.92 -21.30
C ASN A 190 10.47 21.54 -20.03
N LYS A 191 10.13 21.00 -18.85
CA LYS A 191 10.64 21.42 -17.54
C LYS A 191 11.84 20.57 -17.14
N TYR A 192 12.95 20.72 -17.86
CA TYR A 192 14.13 19.87 -17.69
C TYR A 192 14.77 19.99 -16.29
N ASP A 193 14.73 21.18 -15.70
CA ASP A 193 15.24 21.40 -14.33
C ASP A 193 14.39 20.65 -13.31
N ASP A 194 13.08 20.69 -13.43
CA ASP A 194 12.16 19.91 -12.59
C ASP A 194 12.41 18.41 -12.75
N ALA A 195 12.64 17.92 -13.98
CA ALA A 195 12.99 16.55 -14.24
C ALA A 195 14.28 16.12 -13.52
N LEU A 196 15.31 16.95 -13.60
CA LEU A 196 16.59 16.70 -12.91
C LEU A 196 16.45 16.70 -11.39
N VAL A 197 15.57 17.54 -10.82
CA VAL A 197 15.27 17.52 -9.37
C VAL A 197 14.70 16.16 -8.95
N TYR A 198 13.72 15.62 -9.68
CA TYR A 198 13.18 14.30 -9.39
C TYR A 198 14.21 13.17 -9.55
N LEU A 199 15.04 13.22 -10.60
CA LEU A 199 16.06 12.21 -10.85
C LEU A 199 17.16 12.23 -9.78
N ASN A 200 17.60 13.41 -9.35
CA ASN A 200 18.58 13.54 -8.27
C ASN A 200 18.00 13.02 -6.93
N ALA A 201 16.74 13.35 -6.62
CA ALA A 201 16.07 12.79 -5.45
C ALA A 201 15.94 11.26 -5.54
N ASN A 202 15.78 10.69 -6.74
CA ASN A 202 15.78 9.23 -6.92
C ASN A 202 17.10 8.58 -6.52
N LEU A 203 18.23 9.22 -6.80
CA LEU A 203 19.56 8.72 -6.43
C LEU A 203 19.81 8.70 -4.92
N GLU A 204 19.06 9.48 -4.11
CA GLU A 204 19.12 9.41 -2.65
C GLU A 204 18.63 8.04 -2.15
N TYR A 205 17.65 7.44 -2.84
CA TYR A 205 17.10 6.12 -2.50
C TYR A 205 17.74 4.98 -3.31
N PHE A 206 18.16 5.26 -4.55
CA PHE A 206 18.69 4.28 -5.51
C PHE A 206 20.01 4.76 -6.10
N PRO A 207 21.10 4.86 -5.32
CA PRO A 207 22.36 5.48 -5.75
C PRO A 207 23.08 4.71 -6.87
N LYS A 208 22.70 3.47 -7.12
CA LYS A 208 23.26 2.63 -8.19
C LYS A 208 22.28 2.36 -9.34
N SER A 209 21.26 3.21 -9.50
CA SER A 209 20.28 3.06 -10.58
C SER A 209 20.87 3.50 -11.93
N ALA A 210 21.25 2.55 -12.78
CA ALA A 210 21.68 2.82 -14.16
C ALA A 210 20.58 3.56 -14.94
N ARG A 211 19.31 3.22 -14.71
CA ARG A 211 18.16 3.86 -15.35
C ARG A 211 18.05 5.34 -15.00
N THR A 212 18.26 5.68 -13.73
CA THR A 212 18.23 7.08 -13.27
C THR A 212 19.38 7.88 -13.89
N TYR A 213 20.60 7.34 -13.90
CA TYR A 213 21.73 7.99 -14.56
C TYR A 213 21.52 8.16 -16.07
N SER A 214 20.96 7.16 -16.75
CA SER A 214 20.61 7.27 -18.17
C SER A 214 19.58 8.38 -18.40
N SER A 215 18.55 8.48 -17.55
CA SER A 215 17.56 9.55 -17.63
C SER A 215 18.17 10.94 -17.36
N ILE A 216 19.08 11.07 -16.39
CA ILE A 216 19.83 12.31 -16.14
C ILE A 216 20.61 12.72 -17.39
N GLY A 217 21.30 11.78 -18.03
CA GLY A 217 22.04 12.04 -19.27
C GLY A 217 21.14 12.57 -20.38
N GLN A 218 19.97 11.97 -20.57
CA GLN A 218 18.99 12.44 -21.56
C GLN A 218 18.48 13.85 -21.25
N MET A 219 18.15 14.15 -19.98
CA MET A 219 17.67 15.49 -19.57
C MET A 219 18.76 16.56 -19.75
N LYS A 220 20.01 16.26 -19.39
CA LYS A 220 21.14 17.15 -19.57
C LYS A 220 21.41 17.43 -21.05
N ASN A 221 21.34 16.39 -21.90
CA ASN A 221 21.47 16.56 -23.35
C ASN A 221 20.34 17.45 -23.91
N ALA A 222 19.10 17.23 -23.48
CA ALA A 222 17.97 18.06 -23.89
C ALA A 222 18.13 19.54 -23.48
N LYS A 223 18.83 19.81 -22.37
CA LYS A 223 19.21 21.17 -21.92
C LYS A 223 20.41 21.76 -22.67
N GLY A 224 21.12 20.98 -23.48
CA GLY A 224 22.37 21.40 -24.13
C GLY A 224 23.63 21.22 -23.27
N ASP A 225 23.52 20.63 -22.06
CA ASP A 225 24.66 20.25 -21.22
C ASP A 225 25.27 18.92 -21.73
N LYS A 226 26.00 19.01 -22.86
CA LYS A 226 26.61 17.86 -23.51
C LYS A 226 27.63 17.16 -22.60
N ALA A 227 28.45 17.91 -21.88
CA ALA A 227 29.47 17.34 -20.99
C ALA A 227 28.83 16.58 -19.81
N GLY A 228 27.85 17.19 -19.16
CA GLY A 228 27.12 16.54 -18.09
C GLY A 228 26.28 15.35 -18.54
N ALA A 229 25.78 15.36 -19.79
CA ALA A 229 25.07 14.23 -20.39
C ALA A 229 26.00 13.04 -20.59
N ILE A 230 27.21 13.26 -21.16
CA ILE A 230 28.23 12.23 -21.35
C ILE A 230 28.60 11.61 -20.01
N ALA A 231 28.92 12.39 -18.99
CA ALA A 231 29.31 11.90 -17.67
C ALA A 231 28.20 11.03 -17.03
N ALA A 232 26.94 11.45 -17.13
CA ALA A 232 25.82 10.68 -16.59
C ALA A 232 25.60 9.36 -17.38
N LEU A 233 25.70 9.38 -18.71
CA LEU A 233 25.55 8.19 -19.55
C LEU A 233 26.71 7.20 -19.36
N GLU A 234 27.94 7.69 -19.19
CA GLU A 234 29.09 6.85 -18.85
C GLU A 234 28.87 6.13 -17.52
N LYS A 235 28.36 6.85 -16.49
CA LYS A 235 27.99 6.22 -15.21
C LYS A 235 26.89 5.20 -15.36
N ALA A 236 25.89 5.45 -16.21
CA ALA A 236 24.83 4.49 -16.49
C ALA A 236 25.38 3.22 -17.18
N VAL A 237 26.31 3.35 -18.14
CA VAL A 237 26.96 2.20 -18.83
C VAL A 237 27.86 1.43 -17.85
N GLU A 238 28.57 2.12 -16.93
CA GLU A 238 29.35 1.46 -15.89
C GLU A 238 28.46 0.56 -15.00
N LEU A 239 27.28 1.06 -14.62
CA LEU A 239 26.34 0.35 -13.74
C LEU A 239 25.56 -0.77 -14.44
N ASP A 240 25.27 -0.60 -15.74
CA ASP A 240 24.61 -1.62 -16.59
C ASP A 240 25.30 -1.69 -17.97
N PRO A 241 26.41 -2.45 -18.06
CA PRO A 241 27.20 -2.56 -19.30
C PRO A 241 26.50 -3.36 -20.40
N ASN A 242 25.36 -3.98 -20.16
CA ASN A 242 24.63 -4.74 -21.17
C ASN A 242 23.48 -3.93 -21.80
N ASN A 243 23.22 -2.72 -21.35
CA ASN A 243 22.16 -1.87 -21.87
C ASN A 243 22.56 -1.21 -23.21
N ALA A 244 22.16 -1.83 -24.32
CA ALA A 244 22.45 -1.34 -25.66
C ALA A 244 21.85 0.08 -25.90
N GLY A 245 20.68 0.38 -25.34
CA GLY A 245 20.03 1.69 -25.47
C GLY A 245 20.84 2.81 -24.83
N THR A 246 21.39 2.58 -23.63
CA THR A 246 22.24 3.55 -22.95
C THR A 246 23.56 3.78 -23.68
N LYS A 247 24.19 2.71 -24.22
CA LYS A 247 25.40 2.83 -25.06
C LYS A 247 25.14 3.64 -26.32
N ALA A 248 24.05 3.35 -27.03
CA ALA A 248 23.67 4.11 -28.21
C ALA A 248 23.41 5.60 -27.88
N ALA A 249 22.74 5.88 -26.76
CA ALA A 249 22.53 7.25 -26.31
C ALA A 249 23.86 7.97 -26.04
N LEU A 250 24.81 7.32 -25.37
CA LEU A 250 26.14 7.87 -25.10
C LEU A 250 26.89 8.21 -26.41
N GLU A 251 26.92 7.28 -27.36
CA GLU A 251 27.57 7.48 -28.66
C GLU A 251 26.90 8.63 -29.45
N ASN A 252 25.59 8.76 -29.40
CA ASN A 252 24.88 9.84 -30.07
C ASN A 252 25.20 11.21 -29.48
N VAL A 253 25.37 11.30 -28.16
CA VAL A 253 25.73 12.58 -27.49
C VAL A 253 27.20 12.93 -27.77
N LYS A 254 28.11 11.96 -27.96
CA LYS A 254 29.52 12.22 -28.27
C LYS A 254 29.73 12.79 -29.66
N LYS A 255 28.85 12.48 -30.62
CA LYS A 255 28.86 13.06 -31.99
C LYS A 255 28.49 14.56 -31.94
#